data_b26757b9bc61636816f821b8e63d1316
#
_entry.id   b26757b9bc61636816f821b8e63d1316
#
_cell.length_a   1.000
_cell.length_b   1.000
_cell.length_c   1.000
_cell.angle_alpha   90.00
_cell.angle_beta   90.00
_cell.angle_gamma   90.00
#
_symmetry.space_group_name_H-M   'P 1'
#
loop_
_entity.id
_entity.type
_entity.pdbx_description
1 polymer ?
#
loop_
_entity_poly.entity_id
_entity_poly.type
_entity_poly.pdbx_seq_one_letter_code
_entity_poly.pdbx_strand_id
1 'polypeptide(L)'
;MDPISELFTKGYTILPSLISEETCDALTKYLDRNFNEDLPYNYTKGHHQIHLPQEAADFPEEIVFNKKIHEILAEIMGSSYYMYSYTCNANIASENQPFHMDCTHYHPVDTVRKFGSPGPPFQIIVNTYLQDTDESNGSLEMVPNSHTNTYFESDEDGRIQERYIGETERCNLPKGSVIIRDKRTWHRGTINFKDKTRYMVGTGYSMAWYRLENRLKFKDCEDVFYDCPFSAWNLDLNDCGN
;
A
#
# COMPACT_ATOMS: atom_id res chain seq x y z
N MET A 1 15.48 -1.48 14.80
CA MET A 1 14.52 -2.61 14.94
C MET A 1 14.55 -3.35 13.61
N ASP A 2 14.39 -4.65 13.59
CA ASP A 2 14.26 -5.32 12.29
C ASP A 2 12.88 -4.98 11.67
N PRO A 3 12.76 -5.04 10.32
CA PRO A 3 11.53 -4.60 9.63
C PRO A 3 10.26 -5.30 10.08
N ILE A 4 10.35 -6.56 10.47
CA ILE A 4 9.20 -7.37 10.87
C ILE A 4 8.73 -6.97 12.25
N SER A 5 9.66 -6.86 13.21
CA SER A 5 9.37 -6.36 14.56
C SER A 5 8.79 -4.94 14.52
N GLU A 6 9.28 -4.09 13.62
CA GLU A 6 8.75 -2.74 13.43
C GLU A 6 7.32 -2.76 12.90
N LEU A 7 7.03 -3.59 11.89
CA LEU A 7 5.68 -3.72 11.34
C LEU A 7 4.69 -4.23 12.38
N PHE A 8 5.05 -5.24 13.17
CA PHE A 8 4.19 -5.74 14.24
C PHE A 8 3.97 -4.74 15.38
N THR A 9 4.95 -3.86 15.63
CA THR A 9 4.85 -2.85 16.69
C THR A 9 4.13 -1.60 16.21
N LYS A 10 4.54 -1.03 15.09
CA LYS A 10 4.02 0.24 14.57
C LYS A 10 2.84 0.08 13.59
N GLY A 11 2.71 -1.08 12.95
CA GLY A 11 1.80 -1.33 11.84
C GLY A 11 2.42 -1.07 10.47
N TYR A 12 3.67 -0.62 10.43
CA TYR A 12 4.42 -0.41 9.19
C TYR A 12 5.92 -0.43 9.44
N THR A 13 6.69 -0.63 8.38
CA THR A 13 8.15 -0.50 8.36
C THR A 13 8.58 0.24 7.10
N ILE A 14 9.75 0.87 7.15
CA ILE A 14 10.29 1.68 6.08
C ILE A 14 11.63 1.11 5.61
N LEU A 15 11.75 0.90 4.30
CA LEU A 15 12.98 0.51 3.63
C LEU A 15 13.45 1.69 2.75
N PRO A 16 14.38 2.51 3.24
CA PRO A 16 14.79 3.71 2.52
C PRO A 16 15.58 3.35 1.26
N SER A 17 15.28 4.04 0.14
CA SER A 17 16.01 3.95 -1.14
C SER A 17 16.22 2.51 -1.63
N LEU A 18 15.20 1.65 -1.47
CA LEU A 18 15.27 0.25 -1.88
C LEU A 18 15.19 0.08 -3.40
N ILE A 19 14.38 0.93 -4.05
CA ILE A 19 14.16 0.91 -5.51
C ILE A 19 15.09 1.89 -6.17
N SER A 20 15.67 1.51 -7.29
CA SER A 20 16.63 2.36 -8.03
C SER A 20 15.99 3.66 -8.52
N GLU A 21 16.79 4.70 -8.62
CA GLU A 21 16.35 5.97 -9.20
C GLU A 21 15.92 5.80 -10.65
N GLU A 22 16.61 4.92 -11.41
CA GLU A 22 16.29 4.62 -12.80
C GLU A 22 14.87 4.06 -12.94
N THR A 23 14.50 3.08 -12.13
CA THR A 23 13.14 2.52 -12.11
C THR A 23 12.11 3.56 -11.72
N CYS A 24 12.39 4.37 -10.70
CA CYS A 24 11.50 5.45 -10.27
C CYS A 24 11.28 6.50 -11.36
N ASP A 25 12.35 6.90 -12.07
CA ASP A 25 12.28 7.90 -13.14
C ASP A 25 11.58 7.37 -14.39
N ALA A 26 11.82 6.12 -14.75
CA ALA A 26 11.13 5.47 -15.86
C ALA A 26 9.62 5.43 -15.63
N LEU A 27 9.21 5.03 -14.41
CA LEU A 27 7.79 4.95 -14.06
C LEU A 27 7.15 6.35 -13.90
N THR A 28 7.86 7.32 -13.34
CA THR A 28 7.41 8.72 -13.29
C THR A 28 7.15 9.25 -14.69
N LYS A 29 8.08 9.04 -15.63
CA LYS A 29 7.94 9.46 -17.02
C LYS A 29 6.76 8.79 -17.74
N TYR A 30 6.48 7.53 -17.41
CA TYR A 30 5.29 6.84 -17.90
C TYR A 30 4.01 7.48 -17.35
N LEU A 31 3.98 7.74 -16.04
CA LEU A 31 2.84 8.35 -15.37
C LEU A 31 2.56 9.77 -15.87
N ASP A 32 3.59 10.61 -16.02
CA ASP A 32 3.44 11.99 -16.55
C ASP A 32 2.80 12.02 -17.95
N ARG A 33 3.00 10.97 -18.75
CA ARG A 33 2.41 10.88 -20.10
C ARG A 33 0.98 10.36 -20.12
N ASN A 34 0.60 9.58 -19.10
CA ASN A 34 -0.66 8.86 -19.06
C ASN A 34 -1.59 9.35 -17.95
N PHE A 35 -1.12 10.23 -17.07
CA PHE A 35 -1.95 10.82 -16.02
C PHE A 35 -2.91 11.84 -16.63
N ASN A 36 -4.17 11.73 -16.28
CA ASN A 36 -5.20 12.70 -16.61
C ASN A 36 -5.80 13.27 -15.33
N GLU A 37 -5.70 14.59 -15.13
CA GLU A 37 -6.24 15.30 -13.97
C GLU A 37 -7.78 15.31 -13.93
N ASP A 38 -8.46 14.98 -15.03
CA ASP A 38 -9.92 14.83 -15.09
C ASP A 38 -10.43 13.54 -14.43
N LEU A 39 -9.52 12.64 -13.99
CA LEU A 39 -9.90 11.46 -13.24
C LEU A 39 -10.59 11.84 -11.92
N PRO A 40 -11.56 11.05 -11.47
CA PRO A 40 -12.23 11.33 -10.19
C PRO A 40 -11.24 11.32 -9.02
N TYR A 41 -11.52 12.14 -8.04
CA TYR A 41 -10.74 12.20 -6.82
C TYR A 41 -10.95 10.93 -5.98
N ASN A 42 -9.88 10.48 -5.35
CA ASN A 42 -9.91 9.41 -4.35
C ASN A 42 -10.10 10.05 -2.96
N TYR A 43 -11.34 10.12 -2.51
CA TYR A 43 -11.83 10.73 -1.25
C TYR A 43 -11.71 12.26 -1.18
N THR A 44 -10.66 12.88 -1.66
CA THR A 44 -10.35 14.29 -1.44
C THR A 44 -9.76 14.92 -2.70
N LYS A 45 -10.04 16.19 -2.91
CA LYS A 45 -9.55 16.97 -4.05
C LYS A 45 -8.05 16.83 -4.22
N GLY A 46 -7.62 16.61 -5.47
CA GLY A 46 -6.22 16.50 -5.86
C GLY A 46 -5.56 15.18 -5.51
N HIS A 47 -6.27 14.23 -4.89
CA HIS A 47 -5.83 12.84 -4.74
C HIS A 47 -6.50 11.97 -5.79
N HIS A 48 -5.72 11.31 -6.64
CA HIS A 48 -6.21 10.43 -7.68
C HIS A 48 -5.62 9.04 -7.52
N GLN A 49 -6.40 8.01 -7.84
CA GLN A 49 -5.91 6.65 -7.92
C GLN A 49 -5.91 6.20 -9.38
N ILE A 50 -4.73 5.85 -9.89
CA ILE A 50 -4.52 5.38 -11.24
C ILE A 50 -4.32 3.87 -11.19
N HIS A 51 -5.10 3.12 -11.98
CA HIS A 51 -4.83 1.71 -12.20
C HIS A 51 -3.67 1.58 -13.18
N LEU A 52 -2.62 0.90 -12.76
CA LEU A 52 -1.46 0.63 -13.60
C LEU A 52 -1.73 -0.58 -14.52
N PRO A 53 -0.98 -0.72 -15.63
CA PRO A 53 -1.10 -1.87 -16.51
C PRO A 53 -0.98 -3.18 -15.74
N GLN A 54 -1.82 -4.16 -16.08
CA GLN A 54 -1.93 -5.43 -15.37
C GLN A 54 -1.31 -6.60 -16.16
N GLU A 55 -0.58 -6.30 -17.22
CA GLU A 55 0.16 -7.31 -17.97
C GLU A 55 1.52 -7.53 -17.31
N ALA A 56 1.87 -8.78 -17.04
CA ALA A 56 3.11 -9.12 -16.33
C ALA A 56 4.37 -8.54 -17.01
N ALA A 57 4.34 -8.40 -18.35
CA ALA A 57 5.42 -7.81 -19.14
C ALA A 57 5.64 -6.31 -18.84
N ASP A 58 4.65 -5.63 -18.31
CA ASP A 58 4.69 -4.20 -18.01
C ASP A 58 5.02 -3.90 -16.54
N PHE A 59 5.21 -4.95 -15.71
CA PHE A 59 5.57 -4.75 -14.31
C PHE A 59 7.03 -4.36 -14.16
N PRO A 60 7.33 -3.25 -13.47
CA PRO A 60 8.69 -2.98 -13.02
C PRO A 60 9.13 -4.10 -12.05
N GLU A 61 10.03 -4.97 -12.52
CA GLU A 61 10.50 -6.14 -11.77
C GLU A 61 10.99 -5.75 -10.37
N GLU A 62 11.71 -4.64 -10.28
CA GLU A 62 12.27 -4.12 -9.05
C GLU A 62 11.20 -3.68 -8.02
N ILE A 63 9.99 -3.34 -8.47
CA ILE A 63 8.87 -2.95 -7.57
C ILE A 63 8.03 -4.17 -7.21
N VAL A 64 7.59 -4.94 -8.22
CA VAL A 64 6.60 -6.00 -8.02
C VAL A 64 7.26 -7.29 -7.56
N PHE A 65 8.47 -7.59 -8.02
CA PHE A 65 9.19 -8.82 -7.72
C PHE A 65 10.44 -8.61 -6.86
N ASN A 66 10.50 -7.53 -6.10
CA ASN A 66 11.65 -7.22 -5.25
C ASN A 66 11.85 -8.29 -4.17
N LYS A 67 13.02 -8.95 -4.23
CA LYS A 67 13.36 -10.04 -3.33
C LYS A 67 13.22 -9.67 -1.85
N LYS A 68 13.70 -8.47 -1.46
CA LYS A 68 13.66 -8.02 -0.06
C LYS A 68 12.24 -7.81 0.43
N ILE A 69 11.36 -7.26 -0.41
CA ILE A 69 9.94 -7.10 -0.11
C ILE A 69 9.30 -8.47 0.09
N HIS A 70 9.53 -9.41 -0.83
CA HIS A 70 8.92 -10.73 -0.78
C HIS A 70 9.44 -11.59 0.39
N GLU A 71 10.70 -11.45 0.81
CA GLU A 71 11.22 -12.07 2.03
C GLU A 71 10.43 -11.61 3.27
N ILE A 72 10.17 -10.31 3.38
CA ILE A 72 9.38 -9.75 4.48
C ILE A 72 7.92 -10.20 4.41
N LEU A 73 7.30 -10.14 3.22
CA LEU A 73 5.92 -10.59 3.03
C LEU A 73 5.73 -12.05 3.40
N ALA A 74 6.66 -12.92 2.99
CA ALA A 74 6.60 -14.35 3.30
C ALA A 74 6.73 -14.64 4.80
N GLU A 75 7.55 -13.90 5.51
CA GLU A 75 7.69 -14.06 6.96
C GLU A 75 6.43 -13.61 7.71
N ILE A 76 5.74 -12.57 7.21
CA ILE A 76 4.51 -12.05 7.82
C ILE A 76 3.27 -12.89 7.44
N MET A 77 3.14 -13.25 6.16
CA MET A 77 1.93 -13.81 5.58
C MET A 77 2.02 -15.33 5.35
N GLY A 78 3.18 -15.93 5.57
CA GLY A 78 3.45 -17.32 5.25
C GLY A 78 3.76 -17.53 3.77
N SER A 79 3.70 -18.79 3.32
CA SER A 79 4.08 -19.17 1.96
C SER A 79 3.00 -18.94 0.90
N SER A 80 1.78 -18.65 1.30
CA SER A 80 0.63 -18.52 0.38
C SER A 80 -0.02 -17.14 0.52
N TYR A 81 0.27 -16.26 -0.41
CA TYR A 81 -0.37 -14.96 -0.57
C TYR A 81 -0.44 -14.59 -2.05
N TYR A 82 -1.27 -13.63 -2.40
CA TYR A 82 -1.44 -13.15 -3.77
C TYR A 82 -1.47 -11.63 -3.82
N MET A 83 -1.05 -11.05 -4.94
CA MET A 83 -1.22 -9.64 -5.22
C MET A 83 -2.64 -9.38 -5.73
N TYR A 84 -3.36 -8.45 -5.10
CA TYR A 84 -4.73 -8.10 -5.49
C TYR A 84 -4.88 -6.67 -6.02
N SER A 85 -3.85 -5.85 -5.91
CA SER A 85 -3.90 -4.44 -6.30
C SER A 85 -2.54 -3.97 -6.82
N TYR A 86 -2.56 -3.26 -7.94
CA TYR A 86 -1.42 -2.54 -8.50
C TYR A 86 -1.90 -1.19 -9.00
N THR A 87 -1.61 -0.15 -8.26
CA THR A 87 -2.13 1.20 -8.47
C THR A 87 -1.05 2.25 -8.24
N CYS A 88 -1.30 3.47 -8.69
CA CYS A 88 -0.52 4.64 -8.31
C CYS A 88 -1.43 5.71 -7.72
N ASN A 89 -1.05 6.26 -6.58
CA ASN A 89 -1.65 7.44 -6.02
C ASN A 89 -0.92 8.68 -6.55
N ALA A 90 -1.62 9.47 -7.35
CA ALA A 90 -1.15 10.77 -7.83
C ALA A 90 -1.77 11.88 -6.96
N ASN A 91 -0.92 12.74 -6.43
CA ASN A 91 -1.31 13.83 -5.55
C ASN A 91 -0.82 15.15 -6.15
N ILE A 92 -1.77 16.02 -6.53
CA ILE A 92 -1.49 17.32 -7.17
C ILE A 92 -2.39 18.40 -6.58
N ALA A 93 -1.80 19.53 -6.17
CA ALA A 93 -2.53 20.69 -5.65
C ALA A 93 -3.68 20.30 -4.71
N SER A 94 -3.40 19.40 -3.79
CA SER A 94 -4.40 18.66 -3.03
C SER A 94 -4.78 19.32 -1.71
N GLU A 95 -5.71 18.67 -1.02
CA GLU A 95 -6.07 18.91 0.38
C GLU A 95 -5.67 17.69 1.22
N ASN A 96 -5.70 17.81 2.56
CA ASN A 96 -5.49 16.64 3.42
C ASN A 96 -6.67 15.68 3.28
N GLN A 97 -6.36 14.39 3.10
CA GLN A 97 -7.38 13.35 3.26
C GLN A 97 -7.79 13.26 4.75
N PRO A 98 -9.02 12.86 5.05
CA PRO A 98 -9.34 12.41 6.39
C PRO A 98 -8.48 11.20 6.75
N PHE A 99 -8.15 11.02 8.02
CA PHE A 99 -7.52 9.79 8.46
C PHE A 99 -8.43 8.60 8.18
N HIS A 100 -7.87 7.54 7.65
CA HIS A 100 -8.60 6.32 7.28
C HIS A 100 -7.72 5.08 7.38
N MET A 101 -8.33 3.92 7.39
CA MET A 101 -7.70 2.64 7.10
C MET A 101 -8.27 2.09 5.79
N ASP A 102 -7.48 1.34 5.04
CA ASP A 102 -7.93 0.78 3.76
C ASP A 102 -8.78 -0.50 3.92
N CYS A 103 -8.96 -0.97 5.14
CA CYS A 103 -9.67 -2.20 5.45
C CYS A 103 -11.10 -1.89 5.95
N THR A 104 -12.05 -1.74 5.03
CA THR A 104 -13.44 -1.33 5.34
C THR A 104 -14.29 -2.44 5.95
N HIS A 105 -13.94 -3.71 5.76
CA HIS A 105 -14.77 -4.86 6.20
C HIS A 105 -14.23 -5.56 7.45
N TYR A 106 -13.10 -5.12 7.96
CA TYR A 106 -12.46 -5.72 9.12
C TYR A 106 -12.11 -4.63 10.12
N HIS A 107 -12.91 -4.50 11.15
CA HIS A 107 -12.60 -3.55 12.21
C HIS A 107 -11.81 -4.26 13.32
N PRO A 108 -10.60 -3.78 13.68
CA PRO A 108 -9.80 -4.39 14.75
C PRO A 108 -10.58 -4.52 16.07
N VAL A 109 -11.43 -3.54 16.38
CA VAL A 109 -12.29 -3.53 17.60
C VAL A 109 -13.18 -4.76 17.67
N ASP A 110 -13.87 -5.10 16.58
CA ASP A 110 -14.81 -6.25 16.59
C ASP A 110 -14.06 -7.57 16.74
N THR A 111 -12.89 -7.66 16.14
CA THR A 111 -12.06 -8.86 16.21
C THR A 111 -11.46 -9.03 17.60
N VAL A 112 -10.96 -7.94 18.21
CA VAL A 112 -10.46 -7.99 19.58
C VAL A 112 -11.57 -8.31 20.57
N ARG A 113 -12.77 -7.74 20.40
CA ARG A 113 -13.94 -8.08 21.23
C ARG A 113 -14.34 -9.55 21.13
N LYS A 114 -14.25 -10.14 19.94
CA LYS A 114 -14.62 -11.54 19.72
C LYS A 114 -13.53 -12.55 20.09
N PHE A 115 -12.28 -12.22 19.81
CA PHE A 115 -11.17 -13.18 19.84
C PHE A 115 -10.04 -12.80 20.80
N GLY A 116 -10.12 -11.64 21.46
CA GLY A 116 -9.09 -11.14 22.37
C GLY A 116 -7.81 -10.64 21.69
N SER A 117 -7.77 -10.64 20.34
CA SER A 117 -6.62 -10.20 19.55
C SER A 117 -7.06 -9.67 18.19
N PRO A 118 -6.39 -8.66 17.62
CA PRO A 118 -6.66 -8.19 16.26
C PRO A 118 -6.27 -9.20 15.18
N GLY A 119 -5.62 -10.29 15.56
CA GLY A 119 -5.08 -11.27 14.63
C GLY A 119 -3.84 -10.78 13.88
N PRO A 120 -3.15 -11.67 13.15
CA PRO A 120 -2.00 -11.30 12.33
C PRO A 120 -2.42 -10.40 11.17
N PRO A 121 -1.47 -9.67 10.54
CA PRO A 121 -1.71 -8.99 9.28
C PRO A 121 -2.16 -10.00 8.21
N PHE A 122 -3.30 -9.75 7.58
CA PHE A 122 -3.81 -10.63 6.51
C PHE A 122 -3.86 -9.92 5.15
N GLN A 123 -3.71 -8.60 5.16
CA GLN A 123 -3.51 -7.76 3.98
C GLN A 123 -2.41 -6.74 4.26
N ILE A 124 -1.48 -6.65 3.34
CA ILE A 124 -0.33 -5.73 3.36
C ILE A 124 -0.39 -4.83 2.14
N ILE A 125 -0.12 -3.56 2.34
CA ILE A 125 0.12 -2.61 1.26
C ILE A 125 1.61 -2.26 1.25
N VAL A 126 2.20 -2.31 0.08
CA VAL A 126 3.57 -1.86 -0.17
C VAL A 126 3.50 -0.57 -0.98
N ASN A 127 3.94 0.52 -0.39
CA ASN A 127 3.96 1.83 -1.03
C ASN A 127 5.37 2.20 -1.45
N THR A 128 5.59 2.45 -2.74
CA THR A 128 6.88 2.85 -3.32
C THR A 128 6.84 4.32 -3.73
N TYR A 129 7.77 5.12 -3.23
CA TYR A 129 7.89 6.54 -3.52
C TYR A 129 8.75 6.76 -4.77
N LEU A 130 8.18 7.44 -5.79
CA LEU A 130 8.89 7.68 -7.05
C LEU A 130 9.72 8.97 -7.06
N GLN A 131 9.65 9.76 -6.00
CA GLN A 131 10.43 10.99 -5.77
C GLN A 131 10.67 11.20 -4.29
N ASP A 132 11.56 12.12 -3.95
CA ASP A 132 11.71 12.58 -2.57
C ASP A 132 10.37 13.16 -2.09
N THR A 133 10.00 12.82 -0.86
CA THR A 133 8.78 13.33 -0.23
C THR A 133 9.09 14.04 1.06
N ASP A 134 8.40 15.15 1.24
CA ASP A 134 8.42 15.96 2.43
C ASP A 134 7.03 16.57 2.71
N GLU A 135 6.94 17.42 3.71
CA GLU A 135 5.68 18.06 4.08
C GLU A 135 5.15 19.03 3.01
N SER A 136 6.02 19.51 2.11
CA SER A 136 5.62 20.45 1.07
C SER A 136 4.99 19.79 -0.15
N ASN A 137 5.24 18.49 -0.37
CA ASN A 137 4.74 17.75 -1.53
C ASN A 137 3.82 16.56 -1.18
N GLY A 138 3.28 16.55 0.04
CA GLY A 138 2.25 15.59 0.42
C GLY A 138 2.79 14.22 0.84
N SER A 139 3.81 14.17 1.70
CA SER A 139 4.26 12.93 2.32
C SER A 139 3.13 12.26 3.11
N LEU A 140 3.14 10.93 3.16
CA LEU A 140 2.14 10.17 3.90
C LEU A 140 2.25 10.46 5.41
N GLU A 141 1.12 10.53 6.09
CA GLU A 141 1.06 10.66 7.53
C GLU A 141 0.44 9.40 8.12
N MET A 142 1.16 8.77 9.06
CA MET A 142 0.82 7.50 9.66
C MET A 142 0.48 7.68 11.13
N VAL A 143 -0.40 6.84 11.64
CA VAL A 143 -0.71 6.74 13.08
C VAL A 143 -0.08 5.43 13.59
N PRO A 144 1.08 5.49 14.26
CA PRO A 144 1.74 4.29 14.78
C PRO A 144 0.84 3.51 15.73
N ASN A 145 0.96 2.19 15.74
CA ASN A 145 0.19 1.28 16.61
C ASN A 145 -1.33 1.20 16.34
N SER A 146 -1.82 1.94 15.38
CA SER A 146 -3.27 2.02 15.12
C SER A 146 -3.88 0.72 14.57
N HIS A 147 -3.09 -0.15 13.93
CA HIS A 147 -3.52 -1.44 13.37
C HIS A 147 -4.01 -2.44 14.44
N THR A 148 -3.56 -2.27 15.68
CA THR A 148 -3.97 -3.10 16.83
C THR A 148 -4.83 -2.34 17.83
N ASN A 149 -4.97 -1.02 17.65
CA ASN A 149 -5.66 -0.17 18.62
C ASN A 149 -7.18 -0.33 18.52
N THR A 150 -7.81 -0.61 19.66
CA THR A 150 -9.24 -0.83 19.79
C THR A 150 -10.03 0.40 20.23
N TYR A 151 -9.34 1.52 20.46
CA TYR A 151 -9.95 2.74 21.01
C TYR A 151 -10.40 3.74 19.95
N PHE A 152 -10.15 3.48 18.67
CA PHE A 152 -10.63 4.34 17.63
C PHE A 152 -12.10 4.06 17.34
N GLU A 153 -12.93 5.06 17.53
CA GLU A 153 -14.31 5.05 17.02
C GLU A 153 -14.29 5.66 15.62
N SER A 154 -14.79 4.91 14.67
CA SER A 154 -15.07 5.43 13.33
C SER A 154 -16.49 5.96 13.26
N ASP A 155 -16.72 6.98 12.43
CA ASP A 155 -18.07 7.35 12.02
C ASP A 155 -18.71 6.26 11.15
N GLU A 156 -19.95 6.48 10.70
CA GLU A 156 -20.72 5.53 9.87
C GLU A 156 -20.02 5.24 8.52
N ASP A 157 -19.16 6.14 8.05
CA ASP A 157 -18.37 6.00 6.82
C ASP A 157 -17.00 5.31 7.06
N GLY A 158 -16.71 4.90 8.29
CA GLY A 158 -15.44 4.30 8.67
C GLY A 158 -14.29 5.29 8.86
N ARG A 159 -14.59 6.59 8.99
CA ARG A 159 -13.60 7.64 9.20
C ARG A 159 -13.38 7.87 10.68
N ILE A 160 -12.12 7.95 11.10
CA ILE A 160 -11.80 8.36 12.48
C ILE A 160 -12.09 9.85 12.66
N GLN A 161 -12.63 10.17 13.83
CA GLN A 161 -12.66 11.55 14.28
C GLN A 161 -11.26 11.98 14.71
N GLU A 162 -10.71 13.03 14.13
CA GLU A 162 -9.32 13.51 14.41
C GLU A 162 -9.02 13.71 15.90
N ARG A 163 -10.02 13.99 16.73
CA ARG A 163 -9.87 14.13 18.18
C ARG A 163 -9.34 12.88 18.91
N TYR A 164 -9.40 11.70 18.25
CA TYR A 164 -8.92 10.42 18.81
C TYR A 164 -7.57 10.00 18.25
N ILE A 165 -7.00 10.77 17.34
CA ILE A 165 -5.71 10.49 16.75
C ILE A 165 -4.65 10.94 17.74
N GLY A 166 -3.81 10.01 18.20
CA GLY A 166 -2.66 10.27 19.02
C GLY A 166 -1.52 10.93 18.23
N GLU A 167 -0.30 10.62 18.59
CA GLU A 167 0.88 11.05 17.85
C GLU A 167 0.87 10.47 16.45
N THR A 168 1.26 11.29 15.47
CA THR A 168 1.38 10.90 14.07
C THR A 168 2.82 11.03 13.60
N GLU A 169 3.20 10.25 12.60
CA GLU A 169 4.52 10.30 11.98
C GLU A 169 4.39 10.68 10.50
N ARG A 170 5.12 11.70 10.06
CA ARG A 170 5.25 12.09 8.66
C ARG A 170 6.33 11.25 8.00
N CYS A 171 5.98 10.59 6.90
CA CYS A 171 6.91 9.78 6.13
C CYS A 171 7.64 10.65 5.10
N ASN A 172 8.55 11.50 5.59
CA ASN A 172 9.45 12.29 4.76
C ASN A 172 10.61 11.39 4.31
N LEU A 173 10.58 10.94 3.08
CA LEU A 173 11.43 9.84 2.61
C LEU A 173 12.12 10.18 1.29
N PRO A 174 13.36 9.71 1.09
CA PRO A 174 14.03 9.81 -0.17
C PRO A 174 13.36 8.94 -1.26
N LYS A 175 13.55 9.31 -2.51
CA LYS A 175 13.15 8.58 -3.70
C LYS A 175 13.57 7.11 -3.63
N GLY A 176 12.72 6.24 -4.14
CA GLY A 176 12.93 4.79 -4.09
C GLY A 176 12.65 4.14 -2.74
N SER A 177 12.24 4.91 -1.73
CA SER A 177 11.86 4.34 -0.44
C SER A 177 10.56 3.55 -0.55
N VAL A 178 10.45 2.51 0.27
CA VAL A 178 9.30 1.62 0.34
C VAL A 178 8.75 1.61 1.76
N ILE A 179 7.45 1.77 1.90
CA ILE A 179 6.71 1.51 3.15
C ILE A 179 5.95 0.21 2.98
N ILE A 180 6.18 -0.75 3.87
CA ILE A 180 5.38 -1.97 4.00
C ILE A 180 4.47 -1.77 5.21
N ARG A 181 3.15 -1.79 5.02
CA ARG A 181 2.20 -1.51 6.10
C ARG A 181 1.05 -2.51 6.17
N ASP A 182 0.62 -2.80 7.37
CA ASP A 182 -0.65 -3.47 7.61
C ASP A 182 -1.78 -2.58 7.09
N LYS A 183 -2.68 -3.13 6.30
CA LYS A 183 -3.82 -2.40 5.70
C LYS A 183 -4.74 -1.75 6.73
N ARG A 184 -4.71 -2.24 7.98
CA ARG A 184 -5.47 -1.70 9.12
C ARG A 184 -4.83 -0.47 9.75
N THR A 185 -3.60 -0.12 9.38
CA THR A 185 -2.91 1.07 9.93
C THR A 185 -3.57 2.33 9.43
N TRP A 186 -3.96 3.18 10.36
CA TRP A 186 -4.57 4.47 10.06
C TRP A 186 -3.54 5.42 9.49
N HIS A 187 -3.94 6.10 8.43
CA HIS A 187 -3.06 6.99 7.69
C HIS A 187 -3.88 8.00 6.90
N ARG A 188 -3.19 8.99 6.33
CA ARG A 188 -3.75 9.89 5.33
C ARG A 188 -2.71 10.36 4.33
N GLY A 189 -3.15 10.64 3.10
CA GLY A 189 -2.43 11.50 2.18
C GLY A 189 -2.55 12.95 2.64
N THR A 190 -1.43 13.67 2.68
CA THR A 190 -1.43 15.06 3.09
C THR A 190 -1.36 16.00 1.90
N ILE A 191 -1.62 17.27 2.16
CA ILE A 191 -1.64 18.34 1.17
C ILE A 191 -0.32 18.38 0.38
N ASN A 192 -0.44 18.50 -0.94
CA ASN A 192 0.66 18.84 -1.83
C ASN A 192 0.54 20.32 -2.22
N PHE A 193 1.50 21.13 -1.78
CA PHE A 193 1.57 22.57 -2.11
C PHE A 193 2.31 22.84 -3.41
N LYS A 194 2.88 21.82 -4.05
CA LYS A 194 3.62 21.98 -5.31
C LYS A 194 2.70 21.81 -6.50
N ASP A 195 3.03 22.49 -7.59
CA ASP A 195 2.38 22.27 -8.89
C ASP A 195 2.77 20.95 -9.55
N LYS A 196 3.81 20.29 -9.02
CA LYS A 196 4.26 18.98 -9.51
C LYS A 196 3.52 17.86 -8.83
N THR A 197 3.01 16.93 -9.62
CA THR A 197 2.36 15.72 -9.13
C THR A 197 3.32 14.84 -8.33
N ARG A 198 2.87 14.39 -7.16
CA ARG A 198 3.58 13.40 -6.36
C ARG A 198 2.97 12.02 -6.62
N TYR A 199 3.78 11.11 -7.11
CA TYR A 199 3.41 9.73 -7.39
C TYR A 199 3.88 8.77 -6.30
N MET A 200 3.02 7.84 -5.93
CA MET A 200 3.32 6.75 -5.01
C MET A 200 2.63 5.48 -5.51
N VAL A 201 3.43 4.51 -5.91
CA VAL A 201 2.90 3.20 -6.34
C VAL A 201 2.46 2.41 -5.13
N GLY A 202 1.31 1.76 -5.24
CA GLY A 202 0.76 0.86 -4.24
C GLY A 202 0.57 -0.54 -4.80
N THR A 203 1.21 -1.53 -4.21
CA THR A 203 0.93 -2.95 -4.45
C THR A 203 0.25 -3.54 -3.21
N GLY A 204 -0.87 -4.21 -3.41
CA GLY A 204 -1.64 -4.82 -2.33
C GLY A 204 -1.50 -6.33 -2.35
N TYR A 205 -1.18 -6.92 -1.20
CA TYR A 205 -1.03 -8.37 -1.02
C TYR A 205 -2.02 -8.88 0.01
N SER A 206 -2.55 -10.08 -0.21
CA SER A 206 -3.51 -10.74 0.67
C SER A 206 -3.13 -12.18 0.91
N MET A 207 -3.35 -12.65 2.14
CA MET A 207 -3.24 -14.08 2.43
C MET A 207 -4.25 -14.89 1.59
N ALA A 208 -3.87 -16.07 1.14
CA ALA A 208 -4.68 -16.90 0.23
C ALA A 208 -6.06 -17.28 0.79
N TRP A 209 -6.21 -17.36 2.10
CA TRP A 209 -7.49 -17.66 2.75
C TRP A 209 -8.45 -16.46 2.79
N TYR A 210 -7.95 -15.21 2.71
CA TYR A 210 -8.77 -14.01 2.68
C TYR A 210 -9.01 -13.59 1.22
N ARG A 211 -10.14 -13.99 0.67
CA ARG A 211 -10.45 -13.77 -0.73
C ARG A 211 -11.32 -12.53 -0.91
N LEU A 212 -10.88 -11.62 -1.78
CA LEU A 212 -11.63 -10.45 -2.19
C LEU A 212 -12.55 -10.82 -3.36
N GLU A 213 -13.75 -10.26 -3.40
CA GLU A 213 -14.70 -10.44 -4.52
C GLU A 213 -14.16 -9.84 -5.83
N ASN A 214 -13.50 -8.66 -5.72
CA ASN A 214 -12.88 -7.97 -6.85
C ASN A 214 -11.38 -8.20 -6.83
N ARG A 215 -10.91 -9.27 -7.46
CA ARG A 215 -9.49 -9.55 -7.62
C ARG A 215 -8.95 -8.90 -8.87
N LEU A 216 -7.67 -8.56 -8.83
CA LEU A 216 -6.91 -8.28 -10.03
C LEU A 216 -6.99 -9.51 -10.95
N LYS A 217 -7.55 -9.30 -12.14
CA LYS A 217 -7.50 -10.29 -13.21
C LYS A 217 -6.39 -9.85 -14.13
N PHE A 218 -5.34 -10.63 -14.18
CA PHE A 218 -4.33 -10.48 -15.21
C PHE A 218 -4.89 -11.05 -16.50
N LYS A 219 -4.48 -10.49 -17.63
CA LYS A 219 -5.09 -10.78 -18.95
C LYS A 219 -5.13 -12.26 -19.31
N ASP A 220 -4.17 -13.02 -18.80
CA ASP A 220 -4.02 -14.45 -19.08
C ASP A 220 -4.11 -15.33 -17.83
N CYS A 221 -4.44 -14.75 -16.67
CA CYS A 221 -4.54 -15.43 -15.39
C CYS A 221 -5.69 -14.89 -14.57
N GLU A 222 -6.51 -15.78 -13.98
CA GLU A 222 -7.58 -15.36 -13.08
C GLU A 222 -7.05 -14.82 -11.75
N ASP A 223 -5.94 -15.37 -11.26
CA ASP A 223 -5.27 -14.98 -10.01
C ASP A 223 -3.76 -15.22 -10.13
N VAL A 224 -2.94 -14.33 -9.57
CA VAL A 224 -1.50 -14.56 -9.39
C VAL A 224 -1.27 -14.96 -7.94
N PHE A 225 -0.88 -16.20 -7.72
CA PHE A 225 -0.54 -16.73 -6.41
C PHE A 225 0.96 -16.85 -6.26
N TYR A 226 1.46 -16.45 -5.12
CA TYR A 226 2.83 -16.66 -4.72
C TYR A 226 2.86 -17.81 -3.71
N ASP A 227 3.16 -19.02 -4.17
CA ASP A 227 3.19 -20.22 -3.32
C ASP A 227 4.40 -20.24 -2.38
N CYS A 228 5.48 -19.56 -2.77
CA CYS A 228 6.70 -19.44 -1.98
C CYS A 228 7.46 -18.19 -2.43
N PRO A 229 8.10 -17.46 -1.53
CA PRO A 229 8.87 -16.27 -1.89
C PRO A 229 9.97 -16.55 -2.91
N PHE A 230 10.48 -17.76 -2.95
CA PHE A 230 11.52 -18.17 -3.90
C PHE A 230 10.95 -18.76 -5.20
N SER A 231 9.70 -19.21 -5.23
CA SER A 231 9.01 -19.67 -6.43
C SER A 231 8.26 -18.54 -7.13
N ALA A 232 8.02 -17.42 -6.45
CA ALA A 232 7.44 -16.22 -7.07
C ALA A 232 8.26 -15.66 -8.24
N TRP A 233 9.52 -16.05 -8.33
CA TRP A 233 10.42 -15.68 -9.42
C TRP A 233 10.20 -16.49 -10.72
N ASN A 234 9.51 -17.63 -10.59
CA ASN A 234 9.09 -18.47 -11.70
C ASN A 234 7.55 -18.36 -11.81
N LEU A 235 7.07 -17.17 -12.13
CA LEU A 235 5.70 -17.00 -12.59
C LEU A 235 5.55 -17.79 -13.88
N ASP A 236 5.21 -19.06 -13.75
CA ASP A 236 4.71 -19.81 -14.90
C ASP A 236 3.25 -19.37 -15.12
N LEU A 237 3.11 -18.30 -15.92
CA LEU A 237 1.80 -17.76 -16.29
C LEU A 237 0.92 -18.77 -17.01
N ASN A 238 1.47 -19.95 -17.36
CA ASN A 238 0.73 -21.05 -17.99
C ASN A 238 0.01 -21.94 -16.97
N ASP A 239 0.33 -21.84 -15.67
CA ASP A 239 -0.37 -22.56 -14.60
C ASP A 239 -1.60 -21.84 -14.06
N CYS A 240 -1.97 -20.72 -14.65
CA CYS A 240 -3.19 -20.00 -14.28
C CYS A 240 -4.42 -20.63 -14.92
N GLY A 241 -4.77 -21.79 -14.43
CA GLY A 241 -6.12 -22.34 -14.55
C GLY A 241 -6.43 -23.14 -15.82
N ASN A 242 -6.56 -24.42 -15.63
CA ASN A 242 -7.63 -25.21 -16.25
C ASN A 242 -8.76 -25.43 -15.24
#